data_f02696f21dfc57edda76dd4b231e7677
#
_entry.id   f02696f21dfc57edda76dd4b231e7677
#
_cell.length_a   1.000
_cell.length_b   1.000
_cell.length_c   1.000
_cell.angle_alpha   90.00
_cell.angle_beta   90.00
_cell.angle_gamma   90.00
#
_symmetry.space_group_name_H-M   'P 1'
#
loop_
_entity.id
_entity.type
_entity.pdbx_description
1 polymer ?
#
loop_
_entity_poly.entity_id
_entity_poly.type
_entity_poly.pdbx_seq_one_letter_code
_entity_poly.pdbx_strand_id
1 'polypeptide(L)'
;MNKITAKNATKDKTRADIINSAIKVIAKDGGDAASILEITKVAKVANGTFYYHFKNKEELLDTIGERILIEIVDSYEIDWSSPKDNPAILFAHATKVNLIKCSQDPLLLKVIIDAFHVRSKVPVILRGYNKNLIAHIEFGLSKKIYDTKINDNLL
;
A
#
# COMPACT_ATOMS: atom_id res chain seq x y z
N MET A 1 -34.86 -4.07 3.57
CA MET A 1 -33.43 -4.17 3.18
C MET A 1 -33.38 -4.93 1.85
N ASN A 2 -32.92 -4.29 0.78
CA ASN A 2 -33.07 -4.81 -0.59
C ASN A 2 -32.10 -5.99 -0.81
N LYS A 3 -32.54 -7.10 -1.44
CA LYS A 3 -31.72 -8.30 -1.75
C LYS A 3 -30.41 -7.98 -2.46
N ILE A 4 -30.36 -6.91 -3.26
CA ILE A 4 -29.16 -6.44 -3.98
C ILE A 4 -28.11 -5.90 -3.00
N THR A 5 -28.52 -5.15 -1.98
CA THR A 5 -27.63 -4.58 -0.96
C THR A 5 -27.00 -5.68 -0.10
N ALA A 6 -27.77 -6.69 0.29
CA ALA A 6 -27.27 -7.83 1.07
C ALA A 6 -26.28 -8.69 0.26
N LYS A 7 -26.52 -8.89 -1.04
CA LYS A 7 -25.60 -9.65 -1.91
C LYS A 7 -24.27 -8.93 -2.12
N ASN A 8 -24.31 -7.60 -2.28
CA ASN A 8 -23.09 -6.79 -2.41
C ASN A 8 -22.29 -6.79 -1.10
N ALA A 9 -22.93 -6.63 0.05
CA ALA A 9 -22.27 -6.70 1.35
C ALA A 9 -21.57 -8.06 1.60
N THR A 10 -22.21 -9.17 1.20
CA THR A 10 -21.61 -10.51 1.29
C THR A 10 -20.41 -10.65 0.35
N LYS A 11 -20.50 -10.11 -0.86
CA LYS A 11 -19.41 -10.10 -1.85
C LYS A 11 -18.21 -9.34 -1.32
N ASP A 12 -18.43 -8.14 -0.78
CA ASP A 12 -17.38 -7.27 -0.25
C ASP A 12 -16.70 -7.91 0.99
N LYS A 13 -17.49 -8.54 1.86
CA LYS A 13 -16.98 -9.29 2.99
C LYS A 13 -16.08 -10.45 2.54
N THR A 14 -16.53 -11.27 1.58
CA THR A 14 -15.72 -12.39 1.08
C THR A 14 -14.41 -11.92 0.46
N ARG A 15 -14.44 -10.81 -0.29
CA ARG A 15 -13.23 -10.20 -0.86
C ARG A 15 -12.26 -9.74 0.24
N ALA A 16 -12.77 -9.11 1.29
CA ALA A 16 -11.96 -8.69 2.44
C ALA A 16 -11.37 -9.90 3.19
N ASP A 17 -12.12 -10.99 3.37
CA ASP A 17 -11.64 -12.21 4.01
C ASP A 17 -10.50 -12.86 3.22
N ILE A 18 -10.57 -12.88 1.88
CA ILE A 18 -9.48 -13.34 1.01
C ILE A 18 -8.22 -12.48 1.18
N ILE A 19 -8.36 -11.14 1.16
CA ILE A 19 -7.25 -10.20 1.36
C ILE A 19 -6.58 -10.43 2.72
N ASN A 20 -7.36 -10.47 3.79
CA ASN A 20 -6.85 -10.65 5.15
C ASN A 20 -6.16 -12.02 5.32
N SER A 21 -6.67 -13.06 4.67
CA SER A 21 -6.07 -14.40 4.67
C SER A 21 -4.76 -14.43 3.90
N ALA A 22 -4.70 -13.74 2.76
CA ALA A 22 -3.50 -13.61 1.97
C ALA A 22 -2.39 -12.89 2.76
N ILE A 23 -2.71 -11.80 3.44
CA ILE A 23 -1.76 -11.09 4.30
C ILE A 23 -1.15 -12.03 5.35
N LYS A 24 -1.97 -12.88 6.00
CA LYS A 24 -1.49 -13.86 6.99
C LYS A 24 -0.56 -14.92 6.38
N VAL A 25 -0.91 -15.44 5.20
CA VAL A 25 -0.09 -16.45 4.49
C VAL A 25 1.22 -15.83 4.04
N ILE A 26 1.19 -14.64 3.42
CA ILE A 26 2.38 -13.91 2.96
C ILE A 26 3.29 -13.57 4.14
N ALA A 27 2.73 -13.12 5.24
CA ALA A 27 3.48 -12.81 6.46
C ALA A 27 4.26 -14.02 6.98
N LYS A 28 3.64 -15.21 6.90
CA LYS A 28 4.26 -16.45 7.38
C LYS A 28 5.29 -17.01 6.39
N ASP A 29 4.92 -17.14 5.12
CA ASP A 29 5.65 -17.95 4.15
C ASP A 29 6.37 -17.11 3.08
N GLY A 30 6.05 -15.82 2.95
CA GLY A 30 6.52 -14.90 1.90
C GLY A 30 5.59 -14.86 0.70
N GLY A 31 5.66 -13.76 -0.05
CA GLY A 31 4.79 -13.52 -1.20
C GLY A 31 4.96 -14.54 -2.33
N ASP A 32 6.18 -14.98 -2.59
CA ASP A 32 6.47 -15.96 -3.64
C ASP A 32 5.94 -17.35 -3.28
N ALA A 33 6.10 -17.77 -2.03
CA ALA A 33 5.67 -19.08 -1.55
C ALA A 33 4.15 -19.17 -1.33
N ALA A 34 3.47 -18.06 -1.09
CA ALA A 34 2.04 -18.00 -0.87
C ALA A 34 1.25 -18.52 -2.09
N SER A 35 0.52 -19.61 -1.94
CA SER A 35 -0.32 -20.18 -3.00
C SER A 35 -1.78 -19.78 -2.88
N ILE A 36 -2.49 -19.66 -4.02
CA ILE A 36 -3.93 -19.40 -4.03
C ILE A 36 -4.70 -20.45 -3.22
N LEU A 37 -4.26 -21.72 -3.32
CA LEU A 37 -4.88 -22.84 -2.60
C LEU A 37 -4.79 -22.65 -1.07
N GLU A 38 -3.65 -22.21 -0.59
CA GLU A 38 -3.44 -21.99 0.83
C GLU A 38 -4.22 -20.76 1.32
N ILE A 39 -4.22 -19.67 0.54
CA ILE A 39 -5.01 -18.47 0.83
C ILE A 39 -6.50 -18.80 0.94
N THR A 40 -7.06 -19.54 -0.01
CA THR A 40 -8.48 -19.93 -0.01
C THR A 40 -8.82 -20.87 1.13
N LYS A 41 -7.89 -21.77 1.51
CA LYS A 41 -8.03 -22.65 2.69
C LYS A 41 -8.10 -21.83 3.98
N VAL A 42 -7.23 -20.84 4.14
CA VAL A 42 -7.23 -19.94 5.31
C VAL A 42 -8.48 -19.06 5.33
N ALA A 43 -8.92 -18.57 4.17
CA ALA A 43 -10.14 -17.79 4.01
C ALA A 43 -11.43 -18.62 4.16
N LYS A 44 -11.32 -19.95 4.20
CA LYS A 44 -12.45 -20.89 4.24
C LYS A 44 -13.42 -20.70 3.08
N VAL A 45 -12.90 -20.45 1.88
CA VAL A 45 -13.69 -20.32 0.65
C VAL A 45 -13.25 -21.34 -0.39
N ALA A 46 -14.13 -21.66 -1.34
CA ALA A 46 -13.77 -22.51 -2.46
C ALA A 46 -12.77 -21.82 -3.40
N ASN A 47 -11.91 -22.59 -4.07
CA ASN A 47 -10.91 -22.04 -4.98
C ASN A 47 -11.54 -21.21 -6.12
N GLY A 48 -12.70 -21.63 -6.65
CA GLY A 48 -13.47 -20.85 -7.63
C GLY A 48 -13.94 -19.49 -7.12
N THR A 49 -14.15 -19.34 -5.80
CA THR A 49 -14.52 -18.07 -5.18
C THR A 49 -13.36 -17.05 -5.26
N PHE A 50 -12.13 -17.49 -5.19
CA PHE A 50 -10.96 -16.64 -5.41
C PHE A 50 -11.03 -15.99 -6.80
N TYR A 51 -11.20 -16.80 -7.85
CA TYR A 51 -11.25 -16.32 -9.25
C TYR A 51 -12.47 -15.47 -9.57
N TYR A 52 -13.49 -15.51 -8.75
CA TYR A 52 -14.61 -14.56 -8.83
C TYR A 52 -14.23 -13.15 -8.37
N HIS A 53 -13.26 -13.03 -7.47
CA HIS A 53 -12.82 -11.76 -6.86
C HIS A 53 -11.51 -11.22 -7.42
N PHE A 54 -10.60 -12.10 -7.85
CA PHE A 54 -9.26 -11.77 -8.33
C PHE A 54 -8.92 -12.62 -9.55
N LYS A 55 -8.43 -11.99 -10.58
CA LYS A 55 -8.04 -12.66 -11.82
C LYS A 55 -6.87 -13.64 -11.61
N ASN A 56 -5.92 -13.25 -10.76
CA ASN A 56 -4.73 -14.02 -10.43
C ASN A 56 -4.15 -13.54 -9.09
N LYS A 57 -3.06 -14.19 -8.65
CA LYS A 57 -2.35 -13.85 -7.43
C LYS A 57 -1.75 -12.43 -7.50
N GLU A 58 -1.30 -12.01 -8.67
CA GLU A 58 -0.72 -10.69 -8.87
C GLU A 58 -1.74 -9.57 -8.56
N GLU A 59 -2.97 -9.70 -9.07
CA GLU A 59 -4.04 -8.71 -8.78
C GLU A 59 -4.36 -8.64 -7.28
N LEU A 60 -4.34 -9.78 -6.59
CA LEU A 60 -4.49 -9.81 -5.13
C LEU A 60 -3.34 -9.08 -4.43
N LEU A 61 -2.09 -9.33 -4.84
CA LEU A 61 -0.92 -8.68 -4.27
C LEU A 61 -0.92 -7.17 -4.53
N ASP A 62 -1.36 -6.73 -5.71
CA ASP A 62 -1.56 -5.31 -6.02
C ASP A 62 -2.56 -4.68 -5.06
N THR A 63 -3.70 -5.33 -4.88
CA THR A 63 -4.76 -4.85 -3.98
C THR A 63 -4.27 -4.74 -2.53
N ILE A 64 -3.47 -5.71 -2.08
CA ILE A 64 -2.85 -5.68 -0.73
C ILE A 64 -1.89 -4.50 -0.62
N GLY A 65 -1.00 -4.34 -1.60
CA GLY A 65 -0.03 -3.24 -1.62
C GLY A 65 -0.71 -1.87 -1.63
N GLU A 66 -1.75 -1.69 -2.43
CA GLU A 66 -2.55 -0.47 -2.47
C GLU A 66 -3.21 -0.15 -1.12
N ARG A 67 -3.82 -1.15 -0.50
CA ARG A 67 -4.46 -1.00 0.81
C ARG A 67 -3.46 -0.58 1.88
N ILE A 68 -2.32 -1.26 1.94
CA ILE A 68 -1.26 -0.96 2.92
C ILE A 68 -0.72 0.46 2.71
N LEU A 69 -0.49 0.86 1.44
CA LEU A 69 -0.02 2.21 1.13
C LEU A 69 -1.02 3.29 1.56
N ILE A 70 -2.31 3.09 1.33
CA ILE A 70 -3.35 4.01 1.78
C ILE A 70 -3.31 4.13 3.30
N GLU A 71 -3.32 3.00 4.03
CA GLU A 71 -3.29 2.97 5.49
C GLU A 71 -2.03 3.65 6.05
N ILE A 72 -0.89 3.52 5.37
CA ILE A 72 0.36 4.18 5.74
C ILE A 72 0.26 5.69 5.51
N VAL A 73 -0.16 6.11 4.32
CA VAL A 73 -0.27 7.53 3.95
C VAL A 73 -1.28 8.26 4.83
N ASP A 74 -2.45 7.66 5.08
CA ASP A 74 -3.48 8.22 5.96
C ASP A 74 -2.97 8.38 7.40
N SER A 75 -2.09 7.49 7.83
CA SER A 75 -1.51 7.54 9.18
C SER A 75 -0.49 8.64 9.41
N TYR A 76 -0.04 9.32 8.36
CA TYR A 76 0.87 10.45 8.51
C TYR A 76 0.18 11.70 9.07
N GLU A 77 -1.15 11.78 8.96
CA GLU A 77 -1.93 12.96 9.34
C GLU A 77 -1.41 14.26 8.68
N ILE A 78 -0.86 14.12 7.45
CA ILE A 78 -0.28 15.21 6.68
C ILE A 78 -1.24 15.60 5.57
N ASP A 79 -1.56 16.89 5.47
CA ASP A 79 -2.24 17.46 4.30
C ASP A 79 -1.26 17.61 3.13
N TRP A 80 -1.16 16.56 2.31
CA TRP A 80 -0.33 16.55 1.11
C TRP A 80 -0.87 17.40 -0.05
N SER A 81 -2.07 17.96 0.08
CA SER A 81 -2.71 18.74 -1.00
C SER A 81 -2.17 20.16 -1.10
N SER A 82 -1.54 20.66 -0.04
CA SER A 82 -1.04 22.02 0.03
C SER A 82 0.35 22.10 0.66
N PRO A 83 1.38 22.57 -0.07
CA PRO A 83 2.73 22.72 0.44
C PRO A 83 2.86 23.94 1.37
N LYS A 84 2.12 23.97 2.50
CA LYS A 84 2.13 25.07 3.45
C LYS A 84 3.25 25.02 4.46
N ASP A 85 3.69 23.80 4.78
CA ASP A 85 4.70 23.55 5.80
C ASP A 85 6.08 23.31 5.20
N ASN A 86 7.12 23.28 6.04
CA ASN A 86 8.46 22.95 5.59
C ASN A 86 8.49 21.48 5.09
N PRO A 87 8.73 21.22 3.79
CA PRO A 87 8.70 19.88 3.23
C PRO A 87 9.67 18.92 3.90
N ALA A 88 10.83 19.40 4.38
CA ALA A 88 11.79 18.56 5.06
C ALA A 88 11.23 18.01 6.39
N ILE A 89 10.46 18.81 7.12
CA ILE A 89 9.78 18.38 8.35
C ILE A 89 8.72 17.34 8.04
N LEU A 90 7.92 17.54 6.97
CA LEU A 90 6.90 16.58 6.54
C LEU A 90 7.52 15.22 6.16
N PHE A 91 8.63 15.23 5.42
CA PHE A 91 9.36 14.01 5.08
C PHE A 91 9.95 13.32 6.30
N ALA A 92 10.55 14.07 7.22
CA ALA A 92 11.08 13.52 8.47
C ALA A 92 9.95 12.89 9.31
N HIS A 93 8.78 13.54 9.38
CA HIS A 93 7.61 13.01 10.07
C HIS A 93 7.11 11.71 9.43
N ALA A 94 6.89 11.69 8.10
CA ALA A 94 6.47 10.50 7.38
C ALA A 94 7.44 9.34 7.56
N THR A 95 8.75 9.59 7.48
CA THR A 95 9.81 8.60 7.70
C THR A 95 9.76 8.05 9.13
N LYS A 96 9.61 8.93 10.12
CA LYS A 96 9.47 8.52 11.53
C LYS A 96 8.26 7.61 11.74
N VAL A 97 7.11 7.98 11.20
CA VAL A 97 5.87 7.16 11.31
C VAL A 97 6.07 5.79 10.66
N ASN A 98 6.68 5.72 9.47
CA ASN A 98 7.01 4.47 8.80
C ASN A 98 7.90 3.58 9.65
N LEU A 99 8.99 4.10 10.20
CA LEU A 99 9.92 3.36 11.03
C LEU A 99 9.24 2.82 12.30
N ILE A 100 8.41 3.63 12.95
CA ILE A 100 7.64 3.20 14.13
C ILE A 100 6.69 2.07 13.76
N LYS A 101 5.91 2.20 12.68
CA LYS A 101 4.97 1.16 12.25
C LYS A 101 5.67 -0.14 11.88
N CYS A 102 6.76 -0.08 11.11
CA CYS A 102 7.55 -1.25 10.76
C CYS A 102 8.22 -1.90 11.98
N SER A 103 8.60 -1.13 12.99
CA SER A 103 9.16 -1.68 14.24
C SER A 103 8.10 -2.37 15.11
N GLN A 104 6.86 -1.90 15.08
CA GLN A 104 5.74 -2.48 15.80
C GLN A 104 5.14 -3.70 15.10
N ASP A 105 5.21 -3.73 13.77
CA ASP A 105 4.73 -4.85 12.95
C ASP A 105 5.79 -5.22 11.88
N PRO A 106 6.74 -6.10 12.23
CA PRO A 106 7.74 -6.59 11.28
C PRO A 106 7.13 -7.31 10.07
N LEU A 107 5.90 -7.85 10.19
CA LEU A 107 5.20 -8.50 9.08
C LEU A 107 4.73 -7.48 8.05
N LEU A 108 4.37 -6.27 8.48
CA LEU A 108 4.03 -5.16 7.60
C LEU A 108 5.20 -4.82 6.67
N LEU A 109 6.42 -4.73 7.20
CA LEU A 109 7.62 -4.48 6.40
C LEU A 109 7.85 -5.57 5.37
N LYS A 110 7.70 -6.84 5.75
CA LYS A 110 7.84 -7.99 4.83
C LYS A 110 6.82 -7.93 3.70
N VAL A 111 5.55 -7.67 4.02
CA VAL A 111 4.48 -7.54 3.03
C VAL A 111 4.71 -6.36 2.10
N ILE A 112 5.21 -5.23 2.62
CA ILE A 112 5.58 -4.05 1.81
C ILE A 112 6.70 -4.43 0.83
N ILE A 113 7.80 -5.04 1.31
CA ILE A 113 8.93 -5.43 0.48
C ILE A 113 8.47 -6.41 -0.60
N ASP A 114 7.72 -7.44 -0.24
CA ASP A 114 7.22 -8.45 -1.18
C ASP A 114 6.26 -7.81 -2.21
N ALA A 115 5.38 -6.90 -1.80
CA ALA A 115 4.49 -6.18 -2.70
C ALA A 115 5.25 -5.26 -3.68
N PHE A 116 6.38 -4.68 -3.27
CA PHE A 116 7.22 -3.84 -4.13
C PHE A 116 8.17 -4.64 -5.02
N HIS A 117 8.69 -5.79 -4.56
CA HIS A 117 9.65 -6.62 -5.32
C HIS A 117 9.02 -7.35 -6.51
N VAL A 118 7.77 -7.77 -6.38
CA VAL A 118 7.09 -8.56 -7.42
C VAL A 118 6.64 -7.69 -8.61
N ARG A 119 6.88 -6.35 -8.65
CA ARG A 119 6.10 -5.49 -9.52
C ARG A 119 6.82 -4.39 -10.27
N SER A 120 6.65 -4.47 -11.59
CA SER A 120 6.99 -3.42 -12.57
C SER A 120 5.97 -2.26 -12.65
N LYS A 121 4.86 -2.31 -11.90
CA LYS A 121 3.82 -1.27 -11.93
C LYS A 121 3.76 -0.56 -10.58
N VAL A 122 4.29 0.65 -10.55
CA VAL A 122 4.03 1.58 -9.44
C VAL A 122 2.52 1.76 -9.31
N PRO A 123 1.89 1.41 -8.17
CA PRO A 123 0.46 1.56 -7.97
C PRO A 123 -0.01 2.98 -8.31
N VAL A 124 -1.25 3.08 -8.79
CA VAL A 124 -1.87 4.38 -9.17
C VAL A 124 -1.82 5.37 -7.99
N ILE A 125 -1.89 4.86 -6.76
CA ILE A 125 -1.78 5.64 -5.52
C ILE A 125 -0.40 6.29 -5.38
N LEU A 126 0.68 5.58 -5.73
CA LEU A 126 2.02 6.17 -5.73
C LEU A 126 2.16 7.27 -6.77
N ARG A 127 1.39 7.24 -7.87
CA ARG A 127 1.39 8.36 -8.84
C ARG A 127 0.76 9.62 -8.25
N GLY A 128 -0.34 9.48 -7.52
CA GLY A 128 -0.95 10.62 -6.81
C GLY A 128 -0.03 11.14 -5.71
N TYR A 129 0.58 10.24 -4.93
CA TYR A 129 1.57 10.56 -3.91
C TYR A 129 2.80 11.24 -4.52
N ASN A 130 3.35 10.71 -5.62
CA ASN A 130 4.49 11.32 -6.32
C ASN A 130 4.17 12.73 -6.84
N LYS A 131 2.94 12.98 -7.33
CA LYS A 131 2.54 14.32 -7.74
C LYS A 131 2.56 15.31 -6.59
N ASN A 132 2.01 14.93 -5.44
CA ASN A 132 2.05 15.76 -4.25
C ASN A 132 3.48 15.92 -3.71
N LEU A 133 4.26 14.86 -3.72
CA LEU A 133 5.68 14.86 -3.34
C LEU A 133 6.49 15.84 -4.21
N ILE A 134 6.32 15.79 -5.54
CA ILE A 134 6.97 16.71 -6.46
C ILE A 134 6.59 18.16 -6.13
N ALA A 135 5.30 18.45 -5.93
CA ALA A 135 4.83 19.78 -5.57
C ALA A 135 5.47 20.30 -4.26
N HIS A 136 5.64 19.44 -3.25
CA HIS A 136 6.33 19.79 -2.01
C HIS A 136 7.83 20.05 -2.22
N ILE A 137 8.49 19.25 -3.07
CA ILE A 137 9.90 19.47 -3.43
C ILE A 137 10.06 20.80 -4.17
N GLU A 138 9.25 21.07 -5.18
CA GLU A 138 9.25 22.32 -5.94
C GLU A 138 9.00 23.54 -5.03
N PHE A 139 8.07 23.42 -4.08
CA PHE A 139 7.84 24.45 -3.08
C PHE A 139 9.09 24.68 -2.21
N GLY A 140 9.72 23.61 -1.70
CA GLY A 140 10.95 23.70 -0.91
C GLY A 140 12.11 24.35 -1.67
N LEU A 141 12.28 24.03 -2.95
CA LEU A 141 13.25 24.68 -3.84
C LEU A 141 12.94 26.17 -4.04
N SER A 142 11.66 26.51 -4.30
CA SER A 142 11.23 27.91 -4.50
C SER A 142 11.45 28.78 -3.27
N LYS A 143 11.36 28.20 -2.07
CA LYS A 143 11.60 28.85 -0.78
C LYS A 143 13.05 28.76 -0.31
N LYS A 144 13.95 28.17 -1.12
CA LYS A 144 15.37 27.94 -0.75
C LYS A 144 15.55 27.14 0.55
N ILE A 145 14.59 26.27 0.86
CA ILE A 145 14.66 25.35 1.99
C ILE A 145 15.65 24.21 1.67
N TYR A 146 15.69 23.81 0.40
CA TYR A 146 16.64 22.84 -0.12
C TYR A 146 17.79 23.55 -0.88
N ASP A 147 19.01 23.03 -0.73
CA ASP A 147 20.15 23.47 -1.54
C ASP A 147 20.02 22.82 -2.94
N THR A 148 20.07 23.63 -3.99
CA THR A 148 20.00 23.19 -5.39
C THR A 148 21.29 22.51 -5.87
N LYS A 149 22.31 22.38 -5.02
CA LYS A 149 23.57 21.68 -5.34
C LYS A 149 23.49 20.15 -5.29
N ILE A 150 22.27 19.58 -5.17
CA ILE A 150 22.07 18.15 -5.40
C ILE A 150 22.32 17.89 -6.87
N ASN A 151 23.44 17.24 -7.14
CA ASN A 151 23.98 16.97 -8.46
C ASN A 151 22.95 16.18 -9.30
N ASP A 152 22.76 16.55 -10.57
CA ASP A 152 21.85 15.90 -11.56
C ASP A 152 22.09 14.38 -11.75
N ASN A 153 23.10 13.81 -11.08
CA ASN A 153 23.45 12.39 -11.13
C ASN A 153 22.63 11.49 -10.16
N LEU A 154 21.65 12.05 -9.44
CA LEU A 154 20.80 11.30 -8.47
C LEU A 154 19.33 11.22 -8.87
N LEU A 155 18.97 11.69 -10.07
CA LEU A 155 17.68 11.51 -10.71
C LEU A 155 17.85 10.66 -11.96
#